data_7d056292e980064690c2df1584265823
#
_entry.id   7d056292e980064690c2df1584265823
#
_cell.length_a   1.000
_cell.length_b   1.000
_cell.length_c   1.000
_cell.angle_alpha   90.00
_cell.angle_beta   90.00
_cell.angle_gamma   90.00
#
_symmetry.space_group_name_H-M   'P 1'
#
loop_
_entity.id
_entity.type
_entity.pdbx_description
1 polymer ?
#
loop_
_entity_poly.entity_id
_entity_poly.type
_entity_poly.pdbx_seq_one_letter_code
_entity_poly.pdbx_strand_id
1 'polypeptide(L)'
;MSDRGWFTRTVFPTGTEPDPRFTLANERTFLAWTRTALAFLAGGIALEAFAFPDFDEAWRGVAAITLILVGMAIALGAAVRWIRIERSLRHERPLPAPAIVPVLGLGIGLASVIVLILSLIHISEPTRPY
;
A
#
# COMPACT_ATOMS: atom_id res chain seq x y z
N MET A 1 19.79 -28.39 -15.13
CA MET A 1 18.50 -28.24 -15.78
C MET A 1 17.43 -27.87 -14.80
N SER A 2 16.95 -26.71 -14.89
CA SER A 2 15.98 -26.22 -13.93
C SER A 2 14.58 -26.61 -14.40
N ASP A 3 13.85 -27.33 -13.55
CA ASP A 3 12.44 -27.50 -13.74
C ASP A 3 11.74 -26.17 -13.47
N ARG A 4 11.66 -25.37 -14.49
CA ARG A 4 10.90 -24.13 -14.40
C ARG A 4 9.43 -24.46 -14.34
N GLY A 5 8.76 -24.09 -13.24
CA GLY A 5 7.33 -24.21 -13.14
C GLY A 5 6.62 -23.38 -14.21
N TRP A 6 5.36 -23.69 -14.49
CA TRP A 6 4.61 -22.96 -15.51
C TRP A 6 4.55 -21.45 -15.23
N PHE A 7 4.47 -21.07 -13.95
CA PHE A 7 4.45 -19.66 -13.55
C PHE A 7 5.74 -18.96 -13.97
N THR A 8 6.90 -19.58 -13.69
CA THR A 8 8.19 -19.00 -14.07
C THR A 8 8.32 -18.91 -15.58
N ARG A 9 7.87 -19.91 -16.30
CA ARG A 9 7.92 -19.91 -17.76
C ARG A 9 7.03 -18.84 -18.37
N THR A 10 5.89 -18.57 -17.74
CA THR A 10 4.91 -17.61 -18.24
C THR A 10 5.30 -16.17 -17.88
N VAL A 11 5.66 -15.93 -16.64
CA VAL A 11 5.93 -14.57 -16.14
C VAL A 11 7.38 -14.15 -16.43
N PHE A 12 8.31 -15.09 -16.33
CA PHE A 12 9.74 -14.82 -16.52
C PHE A 12 10.33 -15.74 -17.58
N PRO A 13 9.94 -15.55 -18.86
CA PRO A 13 10.37 -16.47 -19.93
C PRO A 13 11.86 -16.33 -20.28
N THR A 14 12.49 -15.20 -19.96
CA THR A 14 13.88 -14.93 -20.30
C THR A 14 14.71 -14.62 -19.05
N GLY A 15 16.03 -14.61 -19.20
CA GLY A 15 16.93 -14.32 -18.10
C GLY A 15 17.38 -15.58 -17.37
N THR A 16 18.24 -15.40 -16.37
CA THR A 16 18.76 -16.47 -15.54
C THR A 16 18.17 -16.37 -14.13
N GLU A 17 18.15 -17.50 -13.42
CA GLU A 17 17.73 -17.47 -12.04
C GLU A 17 18.67 -16.63 -11.19
N PRO A 18 18.13 -15.65 -10.43
CA PRO A 18 18.95 -14.84 -9.53
C PRO A 18 19.36 -15.65 -8.30
N ASP A 19 20.32 -15.10 -7.56
CA ASP A 19 20.67 -15.64 -6.24
C ASP A 19 19.41 -15.69 -5.38
N PRO A 20 19.11 -16.83 -4.74
CA PRO A 20 17.90 -16.96 -3.91
C PRO A 20 17.80 -15.89 -2.81
N ARG A 21 18.90 -15.39 -2.31
CA ARG A 21 18.89 -14.34 -1.29
C ARG A 21 18.19 -13.07 -1.75
N PHE A 22 18.40 -12.70 -3.01
CA PHE A 22 17.75 -11.50 -3.58
C PHE A 22 16.28 -11.72 -3.82
N THR A 23 15.90 -12.89 -4.29
CA THR A 23 14.49 -13.23 -4.48
C THR A 23 13.74 -13.25 -3.15
N LEU A 24 14.35 -13.84 -2.12
CA LEU A 24 13.75 -13.86 -0.79
C LEU A 24 13.62 -12.47 -0.19
N ALA A 25 14.61 -11.61 -0.41
CA ALA A 25 14.54 -10.22 0.03
C ALA A 25 13.40 -9.47 -0.67
N ASN A 26 13.21 -9.71 -1.97
CA ASN A 26 12.10 -9.15 -2.74
C ASN A 26 10.75 -9.61 -2.20
N GLU A 27 10.63 -10.89 -1.86
CA GLU A 27 9.41 -11.43 -1.25
C GLU A 27 9.10 -10.77 0.10
N ARG A 28 10.12 -10.57 0.92
CA ARG A 28 9.93 -9.89 2.22
C ARG A 28 9.42 -8.47 2.04
N THR A 29 9.95 -7.75 1.06
CA THR A 29 9.51 -6.39 0.76
C THR A 29 8.07 -6.41 0.26
N PHE A 30 7.73 -7.33 -0.61
CA PHE A 30 6.36 -7.51 -1.09
C PHE A 30 5.39 -7.78 0.06
N LEU A 31 5.76 -8.68 0.98
CA LEU A 31 4.93 -8.98 2.14
C LEU A 31 4.76 -7.78 3.07
N ALA A 32 5.81 -6.96 3.22
CA ALA A 32 5.73 -5.73 4.00
C ALA A 32 4.72 -4.75 3.40
N TRP A 33 4.74 -4.57 2.09
CA TRP A 33 3.77 -3.72 1.40
C TRP A 33 2.35 -4.29 1.47
N THR A 34 2.24 -5.60 1.41
CA THR A 34 0.95 -6.29 1.57
C THR A 34 0.34 -6.02 2.94
N ARG A 35 1.15 -6.02 4.00
CA ARG A 35 0.68 -5.66 5.34
C ARG A 35 0.13 -4.24 5.38
N THR A 36 0.84 -3.30 4.75
CA THR A 36 0.38 -1.92 4.67
C THR A 36 -0.96 -1.82 3.93
N ALA A 37 -1.07 -2.51 2.80
CA ALA A 37 -2.32 -2.56 2.02
C ALA A 37 -3.47 -3.12 2.84
N LEU A 38 -3.23 -4.20 3.58
CA LEU A 38 -4.23 -4.81 4.44
C LEU A 38 -4.64 -3.89 5.58
N ALA A 39 -3.71 -3.09 6.11
CA ALA A 39 -4.01 -2.12 7.15
C ALA A 39 -4.97 -1.04 6.62
N PHE A 40 -4.74 -0.52 5.43
CA PHE A 40 -5.65 0.44 4.79
C PHE A 40 -7.03 -0.17 4.54
N LEU A 41 -7.06 -1.40 4.05
CA LEU A 41 -8.32 -2.12 3.81
C LEU A 41 -9.08 -2.33 5.11
N ALA A 42 -8.39 -2.79 6.15
CA ALA A 42 -9.01 -2.99 7.46
C ALA A 42 -9.54 -1.67 8.04
N GLY A 43 -8.79 -0.57 7.87
CA GLY A 43 -9.25 0.75 8.28
C GLY A 43 -10.52 1.19 7.57
N GLY A 44 -10.58 0.94 6.25
CA GLY A 44 -11.78 1.25 5.46
C GLY A 44 -12.98 0.43 5.89
N ILE A 45 -12.79 -0.86 6.10
CA ILE A 45 -13.85 -1.75 6.60
C ILE A 45 -14.33 -1.31 7.99
N ALA A 46 -13.39 -0.95 8.86
CA ALA A 46 -13.74 -0.49 10.21
C ALA A 46 -14.58 0.78 10.18
N LEU A 47 -14.25 1.72 9.29
CA LEU A 47 -15.05 2.95 9.14
C LEU A 47 -16.47 2.65 8.68
N GLU A 48 -16.64 1.67 7.80
CA GLU A 48 -17.98 1.26 7.35
C GLU A 48 -18.75 0.51 8.42
N ALA A 49 -18.06 -0.36 9.19
CA ALA A 49 -18.70 -1.23 10.15
C ALA A 49 -19.09 -0.52 11.44
N PHE A 50 -18.31 0.48 11.87
CA PHE A 50 -18.56 1.17 13.13
C PHE A 50 -19.22 2.52 12.89
N ALA A 51 -20.31 2.77 13.59
CA ALA A 51 -20.98 4.06 13.59
C ALA A 51 -20.25 5.00 14.56
N PHE A 52 -19.64 6.05 14.03
CA PHE A 52 -19.02 7.08 14.85
C PHE A 52 -20.00 8.26 14.93
N PRO A 53 -20.54 8.58 16.11
CA PRO A 53 -21.56 9.62 16.25
C PRO A 53 -21.10 11.00 15.78
N ASP A 54 -19.81 11.27 15.86
CA ASP A 54 -19.24 12.58 15.52
C ASP A 54 -18.90 12.73 14.04
N PHE A 55 -19.06 11.66 13.25
CA PHE A 55 -18.78 11.70 11.82
C PHE A 55 -20.05 11.70 11.00
N ASP A 56 -20.13 12.66 10.10
CA ASP A 56 -21.17 12.68 9.08
C ASP A 56 -21.06 11.40 8.23
N GLU A 57 -22.19 10.79 7.94
CA GLU A 57 -22.25 9.55 7.16
C GLU A 57 -21.60 9.69 5.79
N ALA A 58 -21.77 10.82 5.12
CA ALA A 58 -21.17 11.06 3.83
C ALA A 58 -19.64 11.10 3.90
N TRP A 59 -19.09 11.77 4.90
CA TRP A 59 -17.64 11.84 5.09
C TRP A 59 -17.05 10.48 5.46
N ARG A 60 -17.78 9.74 6.29
CA ARG A 60 -17.37 8.38 6.65
C ARG A 60 -17.29 7.47 5.43
N GLY A 61 -18.29 7.54 4.55
CA GLY A 61 -18.31 6.76 3.31
C GLY A 61 -17.15 7.14 2.38
N VAL A 62 -16.91 8.44 2.20
CA VAL A 62 -15.80 8.91 1.37
C VAL A 62 -14.47 8.44 1.94
N ALA A 63 -14.27 8.57 3.24
CA ALA A 63 -13.04 8.14 3.89
C ALA A 63 -12.82 6.63 3.75
N ALA A 64 -13.88 5.83 3.95
CA ALA A 64 -13.80 4.39 3.83
C ALA A 64 -13.42 3.96 2.40
N ILE A 65 -14.10 4.54 1.40
CA ILE A 65 -13.80 4.24 -0.01
C ILE A 65 -12.37 4.65 -0.34
N THR A 66 -11.93 5.81 0.13
CA THR A 66 -10.56 6.28 -0.10
C THR A 66 -9.54 5.31 0.47
N LEU A 67 -9.74 4.85 1.70
CA LEU A 67 -8.83 3.89 2.34
C LEU A 67 -8.78 2.56 1.57
N ILE A 68 -9.94 2.08 1.13
CA ILE A 68 -10.00 0.83 0.36
C ILE A 68 -9.28 0.99 -0.98
N LEU A 69 -9.49 2.11 -1.67
CA LEU A 69 -8.83 2.37 -2.95
C LEU A 69 -7.31 2.51 -2.79
N VAL A 70 -6.86 3.16 -1.72
CA VAL A 70 -5.43 3.27 -1.41
C VAL A 70 -4.85 1.90 -1.14
N GLY A 71 -5.52 1.09 -0.34
CA GLY A 71 -5.07 -0.28 -0.06
C GLY A 71 -4.96 -1.11 -1.34
N MET A 72 -5.96 -1.02 -2.22
CA MET A 72 -5.94 -1.71 -3.51
C MET A 72 -4.78 -1.23 -4.38
N ALA A 73 -4.56 0.08 -4.46
CA ALA A 73 -3.46 0.64 -5.24
C ALA A 73 -2.10 0.17 -4.71
N ILE A 74 -1.93 0.14 -3.39
CA ILE A 74 -0.69 -0.35 -2.77
C ILE A 74 -0.48 -1.83 -3.10
N ALA A 75 -1.52 -2.65 -2.99
CA ALA A 75 -1.42 -4.09 -3.28
C ALA A 75 -1.02 -4.34 -4.74
N LEU A 76 -1.70 -3.68 -5.67
CA LEU A 76 -1.41 -3.82 -7.09
C LEU A 76 -0.02 -3.28 -7.43
N GLY A 77 0.34 -2.14 -6.87
CA GLY A 77 1.67 -1.54 -7.05
C GLY A 77 2.77 -2.43 -6.51
N ALA A 78 2.55 -3.06 -5.36
CA ALA A 78 3.50 -4.00 -4.76
C ALA A 78 3.70 -5.24 -5.65
N ALA A 79 2.63 -5.76 -6.24
CA ALA A 79 2.71 -6.91 -7.14
C ALA A 79 3.50 -6.55 -8.41
N VAL A 80 3.21 -5.39 -9.02
CA VAL A 80 3.92 -4.92 -10.20
C VAL A 80 5.41 -4.69 -9.87
N ARG A 81 5.69 -4.08 -8.72
CA ARG A 81 7.05 -3.86 -8.26
C ARG A 81 7.80 -5.17 -8.07
N TRP A 82 7.15 -6.16 -7.46
CA TRP A 82 7.75 -7.47 -7.26
C TRP A 82 8.17 -8.08 -8.60
N ILE A 83 7.29 -8.04 -9.59
CA ILE A 83 7.58 -8.58 -10.92
C ILE A 83 8.74 -7.83 -11.57
N ARG A 84 8.74 -6.49 -11.49
CA ARG A 84 9.81 -5.67 -12.06
C ARG A 84 11.16 -5.95 -11.44
N ILE A 85 11.21 -6.07 -10.12
CA ILE A 85 12.45 -6.36 -9.40
C ILE A 85 12.96 -7.75 -9.77
N GLU A 86 12.08 -8.74 -9.80
CA GLU A 86 12.47 -10.10 -10.16
C GLU A 86 13.00 -10.16 -11.59
N ARG A 87 12.37 -9.46 -12.52
CA ARG A 87 12.87 -9.37 -13.89
C ARG A 87 14.25 -8.70 -13.96
N SER A 88 14.43 -7.62 -13.20
CA SER A 88 15.72 -6.93 -13.15
C SER A 88 16.81 -7.83 -12.61
N LEU A 89 16.52 -8.61 -11.57
CA LEU A 89 17.46 -9.56 -11.01
C LEU A 89 17.84 -10.65 -12.02
N ARG A 90 16.86 -11.15 -12.77
CA ARG A 90 17.09 -12.20 -13.76
C ARG A 90 17.90 -11.73 -14.96
N HIS A 91 17.84 -10.44 -15.29
CA HIS A 91 18.57 -9.86 -16.41
C HIS A 91 19.81 -9.07 -15.96
N GLU A 92 20.16 -9.14 -14.68
CA GLU A 92 21.30 -8.40 -14.10
C GLU A 92 21.24 -6.91 -14.39
N ARG A 93 20.03 -6.35 -14.41
CA ARG A 93 19.80 -4.93 -14.62
C ARG A 93 19.77 -4.19 -13.29
N PRO A 94 20.05 -2.88 -13.29
CA PRO A 94 19.84 -2.08 -12.09
C PRO A 94 18.39 -2.17 -11.60
N LEU A 95 18.21 -2.20 -10.29
CA LEU A 95 16.89 -2.25 -9.71
C LEU A 95 16.16 -0.93 -9.95
N PRO A 96 14.86 -0.97 -10.30
CA PRO A 96 14.09 0.25 -10.45
C PRO A 96 13.93 0.97 -9.11
N ALA A 97 13.95 2.31 -9.16
CA ALA A 97 13.71 3.10 -7.97
C ALA A 97 12.29 2.84 -7.46
N PRO A 98 12.08 2.72 -6.13
CA PRO A 98 10.77 2.43 -5.58
C PRO A 98 9.89 3.69 -5.58
N ALA A 99 9.16 3.91 -6.68
CA ALA A 99 8.27 5.04 -6.81
C ALA A 99 7.16 5.08 -5.77
N ILE A 100 6.84 3.92 -5.20
CA ILE A 100 5.79 3.81 -4.19
C ILE A 100 6.18 4.50 -2.87
N VAL A 101 7.48 4.59 -2.57
CA VAL A 101 7.95 5.20 -1.32
C VAL A 101 7.63 6.69 -1.25
N PRO A 102 8.03 7.53 -2.23
CA PRO A 102 7.67 8.95 -2.17
C PRO A 102 6.16 9.18 -2.29
N VAL A 103 5.46 8.38 -3.08
CA VAL A 103 4.00 8.50 -3.21
C VAL A 103 3.32 8.23 -1.89
N LEU A 104 3.69 7.14 -1.22
CA LEU A 104 3.12 6.78 0.07
C LEU A 104 3.49 7.80 1.15
N GLY A 105 4.75 8.25 1.16
CA GLY A 105 5.21 9.27 2.10
C GLY A 105 4.44 10.57 1.97
N LEU A 106 4.24 11.05 0.74
CA LEU A 106 3.45 12.24 0.48
C LEU A 106 1.99 12.05 0.89
N GLY A 107 1.41 10.90 0.56
CA GLY A 107 0.02 10.59 0.91
C GLY A 107 -0.20 10.58 2.41
N ILE A 108 0.66 9.91 3.14
CA ILE A 108 0.57 9.84 4.61
C ILE A 108 0.81 11.22 5.22
N GLY A 109 1.80 11.97 4.69
CA GLY A 109 2.09 13.31 5.15
C GLY A 109 0.90 14.25 4.97
N LEU A 110 0.29 14.25 3.79
CA LEU A 110 -0.90 15.07 3.52
C LEU A 110 -2.07 14.66 4.41
N ALA A 111 -2.31 13.37 4.54
CA ALA A 111 -3.39 12.87 5.40
C ALA A 111 -3.17 13.30 6.85
N SER A 112 -1.92 13.23 7.32
CA SER A 112 -1.56 13.64 8.68
C SER A 112 -1.79 15.13 8.91
N VAL A 113 -1.44 15.96 7.92
CA VAL A 113 -1.67 17.41 7.99
C VAL A 113 -3.17 17.70 8.06
N ILE A 114 -3.96 17.03 7.22
CA ILE A 114 -5.42 17.21 7.21
C ILE A 114 -6.01 16.83 8.58
N VAL A 115 -5.63 15.68 9.12
CA VAL A 115 -6.10 15.24 10.43
C VAL A 115 -5.70 16.25 11.52
N LEU A 116 -4.47 16.74 11.46
CA LEU A 116 -3.99 17.73 12.43
C LEU A 116 -4.81 19.01 12.37
N ILE A 117 -5.05 19.54 11.17
CA ILE A 117 -5.84 20.77 10.99
C ILE A 117 -7.26 20.56 11.52
N LEU A 118 -7.90 19.44 11.18
CA LEU A 118 -9.25 19.14 11.66
C LEU A 118 -9.27 19.01 13.18
N SER A 119 -8.25 18.39 13.78
CA SER A 119 -8.15 18.28 15.22
C SER A 119 -8.00 19.64 15.90
N LEU A 120 -7.20 20.54 15.33
CA LEU A 120 -7.03 21.89 15.86
C LEU A 120 -8.31 22.70 15.75
N ILE A 121 -9.04 22.57 14.65
CA ILE A 121 -10.32 23.24 14.48
C ILE A 121 -11.33 22.72 15.51
N HIS A 122 -11.37 21.41 15.72
CA HIS A 122 -12.26 20.79 16.69
C HIS A 122 -11.95 21.22 18.11
N ILE A 123 -10.68 21.33 18.46
CA ILE A 123 -10.24 21.81 19.80
C ILE A 123 -10.61 23.27 20.01
N SER A 124 -10.54 24.10 18.96
CA SER A 124 -10.85 25.53 19.06
C SER A 124 -12.36 25.80 19.11
N GLU A 125 -13.22 24.83 18.78
CA GLU A 125 -14.65 25.01 18.92
C GLU A 125 -15.03 25.05 20.42
N PRO A 126 -15.80 26.06 20.85
CA PRO A 126 -16.24 26.10 22.23
C PRO A 126 -17.19 24.93 22.52
N THR A 127 -16.94 24.25 23.63
CA THR A 127 -17.82 23.21 24.12
C THR A 127 -19.22 23.80 24.33
N ARG A 128 -20.21 23.27 23.64
CA ARG A 128 -21.57 23.73 23.82
C ARG A 128 -22.06 23.28 25.21
N PRO A 129 -22.56 24.18 26.01
CA PRO A 129 -23.21 23.77 27.23
C PRO A 129 -24.49 23.00 26.90
N TYR A 130 -24.79 22.02 27.72
CA TYR A 130 -25.97 21.18 27.51
C TYR A 130 -27.26 21.96 27.70
#